data_3f31fdd4dde7d5a4393838ccdc05b986
#
_entry.id   3f31fdd4dde7d5a4393838ccdc05b986
#
_cell.length_a   1.000
_cell.length_b   1.000
_cell.length_c   1.000
_cell.angle_alpha   90.00
_cell.angle_beta   90.00
_cell.angle_gamma   90.00
#
_symmetry.space_group_name_H-M   'P 1'
#
loop_
_entity.id
_entity.type
_entity.pdbx_description
1 polymer ?
#
loop_
_entity_poly.entity_id
_entity_poly.type
_entity_poly.pdbx_seq_one_letter_code
_entity_poly.pdbx_strand_id
1 'polypeptide(L)' 'MSGSLWKFSDQLDDADRIMIQKDFITLNEGVEYYGLGMKPFTRFAREAGAVYKIGKMVRIRRDLLEEYLRQIQKKVND' A
#
# COMPACT_ATOMS: atom_id res chain seq x y z
N MET A 1 -10.31 -9.19 5.21
CA MET A 1 -10.44 -8.98 6.57
C MET A 1 -9.26 -8.41 7.28
N SER A 2 -8.25 -8.26 6.62
CA SER A 2 -7.03 -7.74 7.23
C SER A 2 -7.27 -6.43 7.98
N GLY A 3 -8.25 -5.64 7.59
CA GLY A 3 -8.51 -4.39 8.29
C GLY A 3 -8.82 -4.56 9.76
N SER A 4 -9.35 -5.73 10.14
CA SER A 4 -9.69 -5.96 11.54
C SER A 4 -8.45 -6.11 12.42
N LEU A 5 -7.30 -6.31 11.83
CA LEU A 5 -6.06 -6.42 12.58
C LEU A 5 -5.45 -5.06 12.92
N TRP A 6 -5.98 -3.99 12.35
CA TRP A 6 -5.37 -2.68 12.51
C TRP A 6 -6.13 -1.83 13.52
N LYS A 7 -5.39 -1.11 14.31
CA LYS A 7 -5.95 -0.19 15.30
C LYS A 7 -6.27 1.14 14.63
N PHE A 8 -7.14 1.92 15.28
CA PHE A 8 -7.34 3.29 14.83
C PHE A 8 -6.04 4.08 15.03
N SER A 9 -5.87 5.12 14.23
CA SER A 9 -4.61 5.86 14.22
C SER A 9 -4.26 6.45 15.57
N ASP A 10 -5.25 6.84 16.36
CA ASP A 10 -5.00 7.39 17.68
C ASP A 10 -4.69 6.34 18.73
N GLN A 11 -4.82 5.07 18.38
CA GLN A 11 -4.51 3.96 19.28
C GLN A 11 -3.17 3.30 18.98
N LEU A 12 -2.45 3.80 17.97
CA LEU A 12 -1.19 3.20 17.59
C LEU A 12 -0.09 3.57 18.57
N ASP A 13 0.71 2.59 18.97
CA ASP A 13 1.90 2.86 19.77
C ASP A 13 3.10 2.98 18.84
N ASP A 14 4.29 3.16 19.43
CA ASP A 14 5.50 3.39 18.64
C ASP A 14 5.87 2.16 17.82
N ALA A 15 5.67 0.97 18.37
CA ALA A 15 6.00 -0.26 17.65
C ALA A 15 5.08 -0.41 16.43
N ASP A 16 3.80 -0.10 16.60
CA ASP A 16 2.86 -0.16 15.47
C ASP A 16 3.25 0.82 14.39
N ARG A 17 3.67 2.04 14.78
CA ARG A 17 4.06 3.06 13.80
C ARG A 17 5.29 2.66 13.02
N ILE A 18 6.27 2.06 13.69
CA ILE A 18 7.46 1.58 13.02
C ILE A 18 7.12 0.49 12.02
N MET A 19 6.26 -0.43 12.42
CA MET A 19 5.84 -1.52 11.54
C MET A 19 5.12 -0.97 10.31
N ILE A 20 4.23 0.00 10.50
CA ILE A 20 3.52 0.61 9.39
C ILE A 20 4.48 1.29 8.43
N GLN A 21 5.48 1.99 8.96
CA GLN A 21 6.46 2.67 8.11
C GLN A 21 7.30 1.71 7.29
N LYS A 22 7.54 0.51 7.82
CA LYS A 22 8.32 -0.49 7.09
C LYS A 22 7.52 -1.15 5.98
N ASP A 23 6.27 -1.48 6.26
CA ASP A 23 5.48 -2.31 5.36
C ASP A 23 4.52 -1.51 4.50
N PHE A 24 4.24 -0.29 4.87
CA PHE A 24 3.25 0.54 4.21
C PHE A 24 3.86 1.86 3.76
N ILE A 25 3.33 2.40 2.66
CA ILE A 25 3.71 3.71 2.16
C ILE A 25 2.46 4.53 1.91
N THR A 26 2.65 5.84 1.82
CA THR A 26 1.54 6.72 1.44
C THR A 26 1.34 6.68 -0.07
N LEU A 27 0.19 7.19 -0.51
CA LEU A 27 -0.05 7.31 -1.95
C LEU A 27 1.00 8.20 -2.62
N ASN A 28 1.35 9.32 -1.98
CA ASN A 28 2.35 10.22 -2.55
C ASN A 28 3.72 9.56 -2.66
N GLU A 29 4.11 8.82 -1.61
CA GLU A 29 5.37 8.10 -1.66
C GLU A 29 5.39 7.08 -2.78
N GLY A 30 4.27 6.38 -2.97
CA GLY A 30 4.18 5.39 -4.03
C GLY A 30 4.26 6.02 -5.41
N VAL A 31 3.57 7.14 -5.60
CA VAL A 31 3.63 7.85 -6.87
C VAL A 31 5.06 8.24 -7.21
N GLU A 32 5.78 8.77 -6.23
CA GLU A 32 7.17 9.17 -6.46
C GLU A 32 8.08 7.98 -6.69
N TYR A 33 7.92 6.96 -5.87
CA TYR A 33 8.82 5.81 -5.90
C TYR A 33 8.68 5.03 -7.19
N TYR A 34 7.43 4.83 -7.64
CA TYR A 34 7.19 4.01 -8.82
C TYR A 34 7.08 4.82 -10.10
N GLY A 35 7.07 6.14 -10.00
CA GLY A 35 7.03 6.99 -11.18
C GLY A 35 5.72 6.95 -11.95
N LEU A 36 4.63 6.65 -11.27
CA LEU A 36 3.30 6.59 -11.87
C LEU A 36 2.48 7.82 -11.49
N GLY A 37 1.50 8.17 -12.33
CA GLY A 37 0.55 9.19 -11.95
C GLY A 37 -0.34 8.72 -10.81
N MET A 38 -0.99 9.68 -10.15
CA MET A 38 -1.82 9.36 -8.98
C MET A 38 -2.97 8.41 -9.35
N LYS A 39 -3.66 8.67 -10.45
CA LYS A 39 -4.80 7.84 -10.84
C LYS A 39 -4.39 6.42 -11.19
N PRO A 40 -3.41 6.21 -12.08
CA PRO A 40 -3.02 4.82 -12.39
C PRO A 40 -2.42 4.12 -11.18
N PHE A 41 -1.67 4.83 -10.33
CA PHE A 41 -1.11 4.20 -9.14
C PHE A 41 -2.22 3.74 -8.19
N THR A 42 -3.21 4.60 -7.96
CA THR A 42 -4.33 4.25 -7.09
C THR A 42 -5.09 3.05 -7.64
N ARG A 43 -5.30 3.01 -8.94
CA ARG A 43 -5.99 1.88 -9.56
C ARG A 43 -5.21 0.60 -9.36
N PHE A 44 -3.92 0.63 -9.61
CA PHE A 44 -3.08 -0.56 -9.42
C PHE A 44 -3.09 -1.03 -7.98
N ALA A 45 -3.02 -0.10 -7.04
CA ALA A 45 -3.03 -0.45 -5.63
C ALA A 45 -4.34 -1.11 -5.23
N ARG A 46 -5.45 -0.62 -5.77
CA ARG A 46 -6.74 -1.24 -5.49
C ARG A 46 -6.84 -2.63 -6.08
N GLU A 47 -6.41 -2.78 -7.31
CA GLU A 47 -6.44 -4.08 -7.98
C GLU A 47 -5.56 -5.09 -7.27
N ALA A 48 -4.48 -4.63 -6.69
CA ALA A 48 -3.58 -5.48 -5.93
C ALA A 48 -4.13 -5.84 -4.55
N GLY A 49 -5.22 -5.22 -4.14
CA GLY A 49 -5.72 -5.39 -2.79
C GLY A 49 -4.81 -4.79 -1.75
N ALA A 50 -4.06 -3.77 -2.13
CA ALA A 50 -3.00 -3.21 -1.30
C ALA A 50 -3.41 -1.94 -0.56
N VAL A 51 -4.61 -1.43 -0.80
CA VAL A 51 -5.06 -0.19 -0.15
C VAL A 51 -5.66 -0.52 1.20
N TYR A 52 -5.09 0.06 2.25
CA TYR A 52 -5.53 -0.15 3.62
C TYR A 52 -5.89 1.16 4.24
N LYS A 53 -6.96 1.13 5.01
CA LYS A 53 -7.39 2.29 5.76
C LYS A 53 -7.16 2.00 7.24
N ILE A 54 -6.25 2.77 7.84
CA ILE A 54 -5.86 2.59 9.24
C ILE A 54 -6.31 3.84 9.98
N GLY A 55 -7.47 3.76 10.64
CA GLY A 55 -8.08 4.94 11.22
C GLY A 55 -8.45 5.92 10.12
N LYS A 56 -7.87 7.11 10.17
CA LYS A 56 -8.08 8.13 9.14
C LYS A 56 -7.01 8.12 8.07
N MET A 57 -6.01 7.26 8.22
CA MET A 57 -4.89 7.21 7.29
C MET A 57 -5.18 6.19 6.19
N VAL A 58 -4.77 6.54 4.97
CA VAL A 58 -4.79 5.60 3.85
C VAL A 58 -3.35 5.23 3.56
N ARG A 59 -3.07 3.94 3.50
CA ARG A 59 -1.72 3.44 3.27
C ARG A 59 -1.75 2.33 2.25
N ILE A 60 -0.63 2.17 1.57
CA ILE A 60 -0.47 1.12 0.55
C ILE A 60 0.48 0.08 1.09
N ARG A 61 0.04 -1.17 1.09
CA ARG A 61 0.88 -2.27 1.54
C ARG A 61 1.81 -2.67 0.39
N ARG A 62 3.10 -2.45 0.60
CA ARG A 62 4.09 -2.56 -0.46
C ARG A 62 4.22 -3.96 -1.02
N ASP A 63 4.21 -4.96 -0.16
CA ASP A 63 4.42 -6.34 -0.63
C ASP A 63 3.31 -6.78 -1.58
N LEU A 64 2.07 -6.42 -1.28
CA LEU A 64 0.96 -6.78 -2.15
C LEU A 64 1.01 -6.03 -3.47
N LEU A 65 1.38 -4.74 -3.41
CA LEU A 65 1.49 -3.96 -4.63
C LEU A 65 2.60 -4.49 -5.52
N GLU A 66 3.75 -4.80 -4.94
CA GLU A 66 4.89 -5.29 -5.72
C GLU A 66 4.62 -6.65 -6.32
N GLU A 67 3.90 -7.50 -5.59
CA GLU A 67 3.49 -8.79 -6.13
C GLU A 67 2.61 -8.61 -7.37
N TYR A 68 1.66 -7.70 -7.28
CA TYR A 68 0.76 -7.41 -8.40
C TYR A 68 1.53 -6.87 -9.59
N LEU A 69 2.44 -5.94 -9.35
CA LEU A 69 3.23 -5.37 -10.42
C LEU A 69 4.14 -6.39 -11.08
N ARG A 70 4.68 -7.31 -10.30
CA ARG A 70 5.48 -8.40 -10.86
C ARG A 70 4.66 -9.28 -11.79
N GLN A 71 3.42 -9.55 -11.42
CA GLN A 71 2.55 -10.37 -12.25
C GLN A 71 2.24 -9.69 -13.57
N ILE A 72 1.97 -8.39 -13.52
CA ILE A 72 1.71 -7.61 -14.73
C ILE A 72 2.94 -7.59 -15.62
N GLN A 73 4.10 -7.33 -15.03
CA GLN A 73 5.34 -7.25 -15.77
C GLN A 73 5.66 -8.57 -16.44
N LYS A 74 5.43 -9.66 -15.73
CA LYS A 74 5.65 -10.99 -16.28
C LYS A 74 4.77 -11.24 -17.48
N LYS A 75 3.51 -10.81 -17.41
CA LYS A 75 2.60 -10.94 -18.55
C LYS A 75 3.08 -10.18 -19.77
N VAL A 76 3.56 -8.97 -19.55
CA VAL A 76 4.03 -8.12 -20.63
C VAL A 76 5.27 -8.71 -21.28
N ASN A 77 6.14 -9.30 -20.47
CA ASN A 77 7.40 -9.85 -20.97
C ASN A 77 7.24 -11.19 -21.69
N ASP A 78 6.12 -11.81 -21.51
CA ASP A 78 5.83 -13.04 -22.24
C ASP A 78 5.36 -12.72 -23.64
#